data_e72b473c75af33f8b4d7bc8e02f13c3d
#
_entry.id   e72b473c75af33f8b4d7bc8e02f13c3d
#
_cell.length_a   1.000
_cell.length_b   1.000
_cell.length_c   1.000
_cell.angle_alpha   90.00
_cell.angle_beta   90.00
_cell.angle_gamma   90.00
#
_symmetry.space_group_name_H-M   'P 1'
#
loop_
_entity.id
_entity.type
_entity.pdbx_description
1 polymer ?
#
loop_
_entity_poly.entity_id
_entity_poly.type
_entity_poly.pdbx_seq_one_letter_code
_entity_poly.pdbx_strand_id
1 'polypeptide(L)'
;MEPDGSRESPPREGSSCPGQWLSSALGQAFSQILHQFAGQESRRGKARNAALRDLSAVLDAKECDQLFAGSDTSLRGMPEMLGQVAKTLGKYAAPPEGPEGGGDRHSEVAEKAAAVGLLFLKLLRKVETAKNSLVCPAWKAGLRHLAGPIYIFAITHNLEQPWTSPKSQGVAGQVLALLLQVTECGSVAGFLHGENEDEKGRFTAVMGLLKPDLNKDSWKSNPATKHVFSWTLQKVTRPWLSQHLERVLPPSLLISDDYQTENKILGVHCLHHIVLNVPAADLLQYNRAQVLYHALFNHLYTREHHLIQAVLLCLLDLFPILEKALHWKGDAARPTTHCDEVLQLILTHMEPEHRLLLRRTYARNLPAFVKRLGILTVRHLKRLDRVIIGYLEVYDGPEEEARLKILEALKLLMQYTWPRVPCRLVVLLKALLKLICDVARDSSLTPESVKSALLEEATDCLILLDRCSEGQVKGLLAKIPQSCEDSKVGNCIRRVQQVSEGAPYNAT
;
A
#
# COMPACT_ATOMS: atom_id res chain seq x y z
N MET A 1 -67.22 15.46 27.17
CA MET A 1 -66.36 16.66 27.41
C MET A 1 -64.95 16.31 26.97
N GLU A 2 -64.68 16.53 25.71
CA GLU A 2 -63.31 16.53 25.16
C GLU A 2 -62.69 17.93 25.41
N PRO A 3 -61.34 18.01 25.49
CA PRO A 3 -60.70 19.15 24.96
C PRO A 3 -59.67 18.79 23.88
N ASP A 4 -59.95 19.28 22.74
CA ASP A 4 -59.17 19.95 21.73
C ASP A 4 -57.64 19.84 21.88
N GLY A 5 -57.02 19.07 20.96
CA GLY A 5 -55.59 18.92 20.78
C GLY A 5 -55.16 19.57 19.49
N SER A 6 -54.72 20.81 19.59
CA SER A 6 -54.09 21.61 18.50
C SER A 6 -52.82 20.89 18.05
N ARG A 7 -52.81 20.38 16.81
CA ARG A 7 -51.64 19.90 16.07
C ARG A 7 -50.86 21.14 15.59
N GLU A 8 -49.72 21.40 16.20
CA GLU A 8 -48.69 22.25 15.63
C GLU A 8 -48.03 21.58 14.42
N SER A 9 -48.16 22.19 13.28
CA SER A 9 -47.47 21.86 12.04
C SER A 9 -45.99 22.19 12.17
N PRO A 10 -45.04 21.35 11.64
CA PRO A 10 -43.63 21.69 11.65
C PRO A 10 -43.37 22.92 10.76
N PRO A 11 -42.38 23.76 11.11
CA PRO A 11 -42.05 24.97 10.33
C PRO A 11 -41.61 24.54 8.92
N ARG A 12 -42.25 25.14 7.92
CA ARG A 12 -41.87 25.05 6.52
C ARG A 12 -40.44 25.61 6.38
N GLU A 13 -39.52 24.79 5.92
CA GLU A 13 -38.22 25.25 5.45
C GLU A 13 -38.43 26.33 4.39
N GLY A 14 -37.94 27.51 4.69
CA GLY A 14 -38.03 28.68 3.81
C GLY A 14 -37.22 28.40 2.53
N SER A 15 -37.91 28.26 1.41
CA SER A 15 -37.34 28.28 0.07
C SER A 15 -36.67 29.64 -0.14
N SER A 16 -35.36 29.72 0.06
CA SER A 16 -34.57 30.88 -0.32
C SER A 16 -34.59 31.03 -1.85
N CYS A 17 -35.09 32.11 -2.37
CA CYS A 17 -35.08 32.47 -3.77
C CYS A 17 -33.63 32.49 -4.32
N PRO A 18 -33.32 31.77 -5.41
CA PRO A 18 -31.96 31.69 -6.00
C PRO A 18 -31.53 32.97 -6.77
N GLY A 19 -32.20 34.06 -6.65
CA GLY A 19 -32.18 35.09 -7.70
C GLY A 19 -31.13 36.21 -7.61
N GLN A 20 -30.52 36.48 -6.45
CA GLN A 20 -29.69 37.69 -6.31
C GLN A 20 -28.20 37.52 -6.58
N TRP A 21 -27.61 36.33 -6.40
CA TRP A 21 -26.20 36.11 -6.67
C TRP A 21 -25.88 35.74 -8.13
N LEU A 22 -26.89 35.32 -8.92
CA LEU A 22 -26.77 35.09 -10.36
C LEU A 22 -26.51 36.36 -11.18
N SER A 23 -26.69 37.55 -10.60
CA SER A 23 -26.45 38.84 -11.28
C SER A 23 -24.96 39.22 -11.29
N SER A 24 -24.10 38.61 -10.49
CA SER A 24 -22.66 38.90 -10.53
C SER A 24 -21.99 38.19 -11.72
N ALA A 25 -20.99 38.79 -12.35
CA ALA A 25 -20.23 38.21 -13.46
C ALA A 25 -19.65 36.84 -13.09
N LEU A 26 -19.27 36.65 -11.84
CA LEU A 26 -18.74 35.39 -11.33
C LEU A 26 -19.84 34.33 -11.16
N GLY A 27 -21.01 34.72 -10.60
CA GLY A 27 -22.14 33.79 -10.49
C GLY A 27 -22.60 33.31 -11.86
N GLN A 28 -22.61 34.19 -12.87
CA GLN A 28 -22.90 33.83 -14.25
C GLN A 28 -21.87 32.87 -14.83
N ALA A 29 -20.57 33.13 -14.63
CA ALA A 29 -19.48 32.24 -15.10
C ALA A 29 -19.56 30.85 -14.44
N PHE A 30 -19.86 30.80 -13.14
CA PHE A 30 -20.04 29.52 -12.45
C PHE A 30 -21.27 28.75 -12.94
N SER A 31 -22.39 29.44 -13.17
CA SER A 31 -23.61 28.85 -13.74
C SER A 31 -23.35 28.33 -15.15
N GLN A 32 -22.59 29.04 -15.98
CA GLN A 32 -22.17 28.58 -17.29
C GLN A 32 -21.32 27.29 -17.21
N ILE A 33 -20.35 27.27 -16.31
CA ILE A 33 -19.54 26.05 -16.10
C ILE A 33 -20.45 24.87 -15.74
N LEU A 34 -21.30 25.02 -14.74
CA LEU A 34 -22.19 23.95 -14.30
C LEU A 34 -23.13 23.50 -15.43
N HIS A 35 -23.68 24.42 -16.20
CA HIS A 35 -24.58 24.13 -17.33
C HIS A 35 -23.85 23.44 -18.50
N GLN A 36 -22.67 23.95 -18.91
CA GLN A 36 -21.93 23.43 -20.07
C GLN A 36 -21.28 22.08 -19.78
N PHE A 37 -21.00 21.77 -18.53
CA PHE A 37 -20.36 20.53 -18.13
C PHE A 37 -21.32 19.47 -17.55
N ALA A 38 -22.61 19.79 -17.39
CA ALA A 38 -23.62 18.86 -16.87
C ALA A 38 -23.98 17.70 -17.84
N GLY A 39 -23.55 17.73 -19.11
CA GLY A 39 -23.87 16.71 -20.09
C GLY A 39 -22.65 16.05 -20.72
N GLN A 40 -22.75 14.76 -21.07
CA GLN A 40 -21.67 13.96 -21.70
C GLN A 40 -21.45 14.21 -23.20
N GLU A 41 -22.14 15.14 -23.84
CA GLU A 41 -22.11 15.28 -25.30
C GLU A 41 -20.77 15.81 -25.83
N SER A 42 -20.15 15.04 -26.72
CA SER A 42 -18.90 15.34 -27.45
C SER A 42 -18.96 16.63 -28.30
N ARG A 43 -20.16 17.13 -28.66
CA ARG A 43 -20.36 18.32 -29.52
C ARG A 43 -20.12 19.67 -28.82
N ARG A 44 -19.90 19.70 -27.49
CA ARG A 44 -19.77 20.94 -26.69
C ARG A 44 -18.34 21.40 -26.42
N GLY A 45 -17.32 20.83 -27.07
CA GLY A 45 -15.90 21.16 -26.81
C GLY A 45 -15.57 22.65 -26.94
N LYS A 46 -16.09 23.31 -28.01
CA LYS A 46 -15.88 24.76 -28.21
C LYS A 46 -16.55 25.61 -27.10
N ALA A 47 -17.79 25.24 -26.70
CA ALA A 47 -18.50 25.94 -25.65
C ALA A 47 -17.85 25.77 -24.26
N ARG A 48 -17.34 24.57 -23.95
CA ARG A 48 -16.59 24.29 -22.73
C ARG A 48 -15.29 25.10 -22.66
N ASN A 49 -14.54 25.16 -23.76
CA ASN A 49 -13.31 25.97 -23.83
C ASN A 49 -13.61 27.49 -23.75
N ALA A 50 -14.75 27.96 -24.25
CA ALA A 50 -15.18 29.33 -24.06
C ALA A 50 -15.51 29.59 -22.59
N ALA A 51 -16.30 28.74 -21.94
CA ALA A 51 -16.64 28.87 -20.52
C ALA A 51 -15.40 28.85 -19.58
N LEU A 52 -14.38 28.05 -19.91
CA LEU A 52 -13.11 28.07 -19.16
C LEU A 52 -12.36 29.38 -19.34
N ARG A 53 -12.36 29.95 -20.55
CA ARG A 53 -11.74 31.26 -20.83
C ARG A 53 -12.49 32.39 -20.13
N ASP A 54 -13.82 32.37 -20.18
CA ASP A 54 -14.67 33.38 -19.53
C ASP A 54 -14.43 33.33 -18.01
N LEU A 55 -14.43 32.16 -17.40
CA LEU A 55 -14.09 32.00 -15.97
C LEU A 55 -12.69 32.53 -15.66
N SER A 56 -11.70 32.22 -16.52
CA SER A 56 -10.34 32.73 -16.35
C SER A 56 -10.29 34.25 -16.39
N ALA A 57 -10.98 34.89 -17.36
CA ALA A 57 -11.03 36.32 -17.50
C ALA A 57 -11.70 36.98 -16.29
N VAL A 58 -12.80 36.41 -15.80
CA VAL A 58 -13.50 36.89 -14.59
C VAL A 58 -12.61 36.79 -13.35
N LEU A 59 -11.85 35.70 -13.22
CA LEU A 59 -10.89 35.52 -12.10
C LEU A 59 -9.70 36.49 -12.19
N ASP A 60 -9.30 36.91 -13.39
CA ASP A 60 -8.24 37.91 -13.58
C ASP A 60 -8.70 39.33 -13.28
N ALA A 61 -10.00 39.61 -13.34
CA ALA A 61 -10.55 40.94 -13.04
C ALA A 61 -10.38 41.31 -11.55
N LYS A 62 -10.02 42.59 -11.29
CA LYS A 62 -9.78 43.07 -9.92
C LYS A 62 -11.03 43.04 -9.00
N GLU A 63 -12.22 43.10 -9.59
CA GLU A 63 -13.51 43.06 -8.86
C GLU A 63 -13.76 41.73 -8.15
N CYS A 64 -12.98 40.67 -8.48
CA CYS A 64 -13.05 39.40 -7.80
C CYS A 64 -12.51 39.42 -6.35
N ASP A 65 -11.90 40.47 -5.90
CA ASP A 65 -11.51 40.60 -4.49
C ASP A 65 -12.76 40.69 -3.57
N GLN A 66 -13.91 40.98 -4.19
CA GLN A 66 -15.23 40.97 -3.52
C GLN A 66 -15.85 39.57 -3.38
N LEU A 67 -15.21 38.53 -3.95
CA LEU A 67 -15.69 37.13 -3.90
C LEU A 67 -16.00 36.63 -2.48
N PHE A 68 -15.25 37.14 -1.52
CA PHE A 68 -15.34 36.78 -0.11
C PHE A 68 -15.66 37.95 0.79
N ALA A 69 -15.91 39.15 0.23
CA ALA A 69 -16.07 40.37 0.97
C ALA A 69 -17.53 40.72 1.32
N GLY A 70 -18.51 39.93 0.91
CA GLY A 70 -19.92 40.20 1.13
C GLY A 70 -20.37 39.92 2.54
N SER A 71 -20.75 40.97 3.25
CA SER A 71 -21.27 40.95 4.63
C SER A 71 -22.76 40.71 4.70
N ASP A 72 -23.45 40.15 3.72
CA ASP A 72 -24.89 39.98 3.86
C ASP A 72 -25.51 38.80 3.14
N THR A 73 -26.65 38.38 3.57
CA THR A 73 -27.60 37.33 3.24
C THR A 73 -27.68 36.87 1.78
N SER A 74 -27.09 37.58 0.82
CA SER A 74 -27.07 37.27 -0.61
C SER A 74 -25.98 36.20 -1.01
N LEU A 75 -25.06 35.82 -0.10
CA LEU A 75 -23.97 34.89 -0.40
C LEU A 75 -24.16 33.49 0.20
N ARG A 76 -25.33 33.17 0.77
CA ARG A 76 -25.67 31.86 1.36
C ARG A 76 -25.65 30.75 0.34
N GLY A 77 -25.03 30.53 -0.61
CA GLY A 77 -24.92 29.44 -1.57
C GLY A 77 -23.62 29.50 -2.36
N MET A 78 -22.80 30.54 -2.19
CA MET A 78 -21.56 30.71 -2.92
C MET A 78 -20.51 29.66 -2.56
N PRO A 79 -20.28 29.31 -1.27
CA PRO A 79 -19.31 28.27 -0.93
C PRO A 79 -19.64 26.91 -1.51
N GLU A 80 -20.89 26.48 -1.48
CA GLU A 80 -21.37 25.23 -2.06
C GLU A 80 -21.20 25.23 -3.57
N MET A 81 -21.49 26.34 -4.24
CA MET A 81 -21.35 26.48 -5.68
C MET A 81 -19.88 26.43 -6.10
N LEU A 82 -18.97 27.05 -5.37
CA LEU A 82 -17.53 26.93 -5.55
C LEU A 82 -17.09 25.47 -5.47
N GLY A 83 -17.56 24.73 -4.49
CA GLY A 83 -17.32 23.32 -4.34
C GLY A 83 -17.83 22.49 -5.52
N GLN A 84 -19.05 22.79 -6.00
CA GLN A 84 -19.64 22.12 -7.17
C GLN A 84 -18.86 22.42 -8.46
N VAL A 85 -18.46 23.67 -8.68
CA VAL A 85 -17.62 24.05 -9.84
C VAL A 85 -16.28 23.34 -9.78
N ALA A 86 -15.61 23.35 -8.64
CA ALA A 86 -14.33 22.65 -8.50
C ALA A 86 -14.45 21.14 -8.74
N LYS A 87 -15.51 20.50 -8.23
CA LYS A 87 -15.80 19.09 -8.48
C LYS A 87 -16.07 18.82 -9.97
N THR A 88 -16.83 19.68 -10.63
CA THR A 88 -17.16 19.57 -12.05
C THR A 88 -15.93 19.74 -12.93
N LEU A 89 -15.08 20.73 -12.64
CA LEU A 89 -13.81 20.94 -13.35
C LEU A 89 -12.85 19.76 -13.14
N GLY A 90 -12.76 19.23 -11.92
CA GLY A 90 -11.98 18.04 -11.62
C GLY A 90 -12.44 16.82 -12.40
N LYS A 91 -13.76 16.60 -12.50
CA LYS A 91 -14.33 15.51 -13.32
C LYS A 91 -14.08 15.71 -14.82
N TYR A 92 -14.12 16.93 -15.32
CA TYR A 92 -13.81 17.21 -16.73
C TYR A 92 -12.37 16.90 -17.08
N ALA A 93 -11.43 17.12 -16.18
CA ALA A 93 -10.02 16.82 -16.34
C ALA A 93 -9.66 15.36 -16.00
N ALA A 94 -10.58 14.59 -15.40
CA ALA A 94 -10.35 13.20 -15.04
C ALA A 94 -10.11 12.32 -16.26
N PRO A 95 -9.35 11.21 -16.15
CA PRO A 95 -9.21 10.25 -17.23
C PRO A 95 -10.57 9.65 -17.61
N PRO A 96 -10.76 9.28 -18.90
CA PRO A 96 -12.02 8.72 -19.37
C PRO A 96 -12.32 7.38 -18.68
N GLU A 97 -13.60 7.09 -18.54
CA GLU A 97 -14.08 5.81 -18.03
C GLU A 97 -13.75 4.68 -19.01
N GLY A 98 -13.24 3.56 -18.49
CA GLY A 98 -12.99 2.33 -19.24
C GLY A 98 -11.54 2.09 -19.65
N PRO A 99 -11.21 0.83 -20.06
CA PRO A 99 -9.84 0.39 -20.36
C PRO A 99 -9.29 0.85 -21.72
N GLU A 100 -10.12 1.40 -22.60
CA GLU A 100 -9.76 1.74 -23.99
C GLU A 100 -9.40 3.22 -24.18
N GLY A 101 -8.46 3.74 -23.40
CA GLY A 101 -7.87 5.07 -23.65
C GLY A 101 -6.67 4.96 -24.59
N GLY A 102 -6.85 5.06 -25.92
CA GLY A 102 -5.72 5.21 -26.84
C GLY A 102 -4.91 6.49 -26.54
N GLY A 103 -3.62 6.55 -26.95
CA GLY A 103 -2.68 7.62 -26.66
C GLY A 103 -3.21 9.05 -26.93
N ASP A 104 -4.03 9.26 -27.94
CA ASP A 104 -4.64 10.56 -28.27
C ASP A 104 -5.58 11.07 -27.15
N ARG A 105 -6.37 10.16 -26.53
CA ARG A 105 -7.26 10.54 -25.42
C ARG A 105 -6.49 10.92 -24.16
N HIS A 106 -5.39 10.26 -23.90
CA HIS A 106 -4.53 10.58 -22.75
C HIS A 106 -3.87 11.96 -22.91
N SER A 107 -3.44 12.32 -24.12
CA SER A 107 -2.90 13.64 -24.41
C SER A 107 -3.95 14.74 -24.19
N GLU A 108 -5.19 14.50 -24.64
CA GLU A 108 -6.31 15.44 -24.44
C GLU A 108 -6.63 15.63 -22.93
N VAL A 109 -6.57 14.55 -22.14
CA VAL A 109 -6.75 14.63 -20.68
C VAL A 109 -5.66 15.48 -20.04
N ALA A 110 -4.40 15.28 -20.43
CA ALA A 110 -3.28 16.05 -19.90
C ALA A 110 -3.39 17.56 -20.23
N GLU A 111 -3.88 17.91 -21.44
CA GLU A 111 -4.15 19.30 -21.80
C GLU A 111 -5.29 19.93 -20.99
N LYS A 112 -6.40 19.19 -20.84
CA LYS A 112 -7.53 19.61 -19.99
C LYS A 112 -7.07 19.82 -18.54
N ALA A 113 -6.26 18.89 -18.01
CA ALA A 113 -5.71 18.99 -16.67
C ALA A 113 -4.82 20.22 -16.50
N ALA A 114 -3.97 20.54 -17.47
CA ALA A 114 -3.16 21.75 -17.41
C ALA A 114 -4.02 23.02 -17.40
N ALA A 115 -5.07 23.08 -18.25
CA ALA A 115 -5.97 24.23 -18.30
C ALA A 115 -6.77 24.40 -16.99
N VAL A 116 -7.35 23.33 -16.46
CA VAL A 116 -8.09 23.33 -15.19
C VAL A 116 -7.17 23.65 -14.01
N GLY A 117 -5.96 23.10 -14.01
CA GLY A 117 -4.98 23.39 -12.96
C GLY A 117 -4.61 24.89 -12.87
N LEU A 118 -4.48 25.57 -14.02
CA LEU A 118 -4.25 27.02 -14.04
C LEU A 118 -5.43 27.80 -13.46
N LEU A 119 -6.67 27.35 -13.68
CA LEU A 119 -7.85 27.95 -13.03
C LEU A 119 -7.85 27.74 -11.52
N PHE A 120 -7.49 26.55 -11.06
CA PHE A 120 -7.36 26.28 -9.61
C PHE A 120 -6.25 27.11 -8.96
N LEU A 121 -5.14 27.34 -9.64
CA LEU A 121 -4.10 28.27 -9.17
C LEU A 121 -4.65 29.69 -9.00
N LYS A 122 -5.43 30.19 -9.99
CA LYS A 122 -6.06 31.50 -9.90
C LYS A 122 -7.04 31.57 -8.75
N LEU A 123 -7.92 30.57 -8.58
CA LEU A 123 -8.87 30.48 -7.47
C LEU A 123 -8.15 30.47 -6.10
N LEU A 124 -7.12 29.64 -5.94
CA LEU A 124 -6.38 29.57 -4.67
C LEU A 124 -5.65 30.87 -4.34
N ARG A 125 -5.07 31.56 -5.34
CA ARG A 125 -4.45 32.88 -5.14
C ARG A 125 -5.48 33.92 -4.67
N LYS A 126 -6.70 33.89 -5.19
CA LYS A 126 -7.77 34.77 -4.73
C LYS A 126 -8.18 34.48 -3.28
N VAL A 127 -8.23 33.18 -2.91
CA VAL A 127 -8.46 32.79 -1.51
C VAL A 127 -7.32 33.28 -0.61
N GLU A 128 -6.08 33.17 -1.05
CA GLU A 128 -4.91 33.66 -0.31
C GLU A 128 -4.95 35.18 -0.11
N THR A 129 -5.31 35.95 -1.15
CA THR A 129 -5.49 37.39 -1.05
C THR A 129 -6.59 37.76 -0.07
N ALA A 130 -7.74 37.07 -0.13
CA ALA A 130 -8.87 37.31 0.78
C ALA A 130 -8.51 36.97 2.24
N LYS A 131 -7.71 35.92 2.46
CA LYS A 131 -7.18 35.56 3.77
C LYS A 131 -6.31 36.66 4.36
N ASN A 132 -5.45 37.28 3.57
CA ASN A 132 -4.49 38.28 4.02
C ASN A 132 -5.16 39.63 4.25
N SER A 133 -6.35 39.89 3.69
CA SER A 133 -7.06 41.15 3.85
C SER A 133 -7.82 41.34 5.18
N LEU A 134 -7.84 40.33 6.05
CA LEU A 134 -8.46 40.34 7.40
C LEU A 134 -9.97 40.76 7.47
N VAL A 135 -10.61 41.02 6.33
CA VAL A 135 -11.91 41.72 6.28
C VAL A 135 -13.10 40.76 6.40
N CYS A 136 -12.93 39.45 6.14
CA CYS A 136 -14.09 38.55 6.13
C CYS A 136 -13.79 37.10 6.45
N PRO A 137 -14.49 36.46 7.39
CA PRO A 137 -14.34 35.01 7.67
C PRO A 137 -14.95 34.11 6.59
N ALA A 138 -15.65 34.65 5.59
CA ALA A 138 -16.34 33.88 4.54
C ALA A 138 -15.38 33.04 3.65
N TRP A 139 -14.09 33.45 3.49
CA TRP A 139 -13.10 32.67 2.75
C TRP A 139 -12.88 31.27 3.35
N LYS A 140 -13.03 31.11 4.69
CA LYS A 140 -12.91 29.80 5.36
C LYS A 140 -13.98 28.82 4.88
N ALA A 141 -15.21 29.26 4.75
CA ALA A 141 -16.32 28.46 4.23
C ALA A 141 -16.07 28.06 2.76
N GLY A 142 -15.65 29.02 1.91
CA GLY A 142 -15.26 28.73 0.52
C GLY A 142 -14.13 27.71 0.42
N LEU A 143 -13.07 27.87 1.22
CA LEU A 143 -11.94 26.96 1.23
C LEU A 143 -12.33 25.54 1.69
N ARG A 144 -13.23 25.38 2.65
CA ARG A 144 -13.74 24.06 3.07
C ARG A 144 -14.37 23.28 1.92
N HIS A 145 -15.11 23.94 1.04
CA HIS A 145 -15.76 23.33 -0.11
C HIS A 145 -14.80 23.10 -1.29
N LEU A 146 -13.79 23.97 -1.45
CA LEU A 146 -12.81 23.89 -2.53
C LEU A 146 -11.70 22.87 -2.25
N ALA A 147 -11.25 22.76 -1.00
CA ALA A 147 -10.02 22.02 -0.66
C ALA A 147 -10.07 20.55 -1.07
N GLY A 148 -11.17 19.85 -0.81
CA GLY A 148 -11.33 18.44 -1.17
C GLY A 148 -11.26 18.18 -2.68
N PRO A 149 -12.10 18.82 -3.51
CA PRO A 149 -12.06 18.68 -4.97
C PRO A 149 -10.72 19.07 -5.60
N ILE A 150 -10.10 20.17 -5.15
CA ILE A 150 -8.79 20.61 -5.66
C ILE A 150 -7.70 19.63 -5.25
N TYR A 151 -7.73 19.09 -4.05
CA TYR A 151 -6.82 18.04 -3.60
C TYR A 151 -6.92 16.79 -4.48
N ILE A 152 -8.14 16.29 -4.72
CA ILE A 152 -8.37 15.11 -5.58
C ILE A 152 -7.81 15.37 -6.98
N PHE A 153 -8.09 16.54 -7.57
CA PHE A 153 -7.53 16.93 -8.86
C PHE A 153 -5.99 16.92 -8.83
N ALA A 154 -5.39 17.55 -7.83
CA ALA A 154 -3.93 17.64 -7.71
C ALA A 154 -3.30 16.24 -7.62
N ILE A 155 -3.83 15.33 -6.80
CA ILE A 155 -3.30 13.97 -6.68
C ILE A 155 -3.55 13.15 -7.94
N THR A 156 -4.66 13.36 -8.65
CA THR A 156 -4.93 12.70 -9.92
C THR A 156 -3.84 12.96 -10.96
N HIS A 157 -3.24 14.16 -10.95
CA HIS A 157 -2.34 14.61 -12.03
C HIS A 157 -0.90 14.90 -11.60
N ASN A 158 -0.56 14.86 -10.31
CA ASN A 158 0.77 15.22 -9.79
C ASN A 158 1.85 14.15 -10.05
N LEU A 159 1.47 12.90 -10.23
CA LEU A 159 2.39 11.79 -10.45
C LEU A 159 2.33 11.30 -11.90
N GLU A 160 3.37 10.59 -12.31
CA GLU A 160 3.40 9.93 -13.60
C GLU A 160 2.32 8.85 -13.67
N GLN A 161 1.40 9.04 -14.61
CA GLN A 161 0.28 8.15 -14.90
C GLN A 161 0.07 8.12 -16.43
N PRO A 162 -0.58 7.11 -17.00
CA PRO A 162 -0.83 7.05 -18.43
C PRO A 162 -1.53 8.29 -19.01
N TRP A 163 -2.32 8.98 -18.21
CA TRP A 163 -3.09 10.17 -18.59
C TRP A 163 -2.41 11.50 -18.22
N THR A 164 -1.18 11.50 -17.73
CA THR A 164 -0.46 12.72 -17.35
C THR A 164 0.66 13.08 -18.35
N SER A 165 1.03 14.35 -18.36
CA SER A 165 2.20 14.87 -19.08
C SER A 165 3.08 15.68 -18.13
N PRO A 166 4.37 15.93 -18.45
CA PRO A 166 5.23 16.76 -17.61
C PRO A 166 4.63 18.15 -17.30
N LYS A 167 3.88 18.70 -18.26
CA LYS A 167 3.19 19.99 -18.08
C LYS A 167 2.04 19.87 -17.08
N SER A 168 1.16 18.86 -17.21
CA SER A 168 0.04 18.67 -16.28
C SER A 168 0.53 18.30 -14.88
N GLN A 169 1.60 17.51 -14.76
CA GLN A 169 2.24 17.18 -13.50
C GLN A 169 2.80 18.43 -12.80
N GLY A 170 3.52 19.27 -13.54
CA GLY A 170 4.07 20.51 -13.01
C GLY A 170 3.00 21.46 -12.49
N VAL A 171 1.89 21.62 -13.24
CA VAL A 171 0.76 22.44 -12.81
C VAL A 171 0.06 21.84 -11.60
N ALA A 172 -0.22 20.54 -11.60
CA ALA A 172 -0.86 19.86 -10.48
C ALA A 172 0.00 19.92 -9.19
N GLY A 173 1.33 19.80 -9.33
CA GLY A 173 2.27 20.01 -8.23
C GLY A 173 2.22 21.43 -7.65
N GLN A 174 2.13 22.45 -8.50
CA GLN A 174 1.94 23.84 -8.06
C GLN A 174 0.59 24.04 -7.37
N VAL A 175 -0.48 23.42 -7.89
CA VAL A 175 -1.81 23.48 -7.24
C VAL A 175 -1.75 22.86 -5.84
N LEU A 176 -1.10 21.69 -5.69
CA LEU A 176 -0.93 21.04 -4.40
C LEU A 176 -0.13 21.91 -3.42
N ALA A 177 1.01 22.45 -3.87
CA ALA A 177 1.85 23.32 -3.04
C ALA A 177 1.10 24.57 -2.56
N LEU A 178 0.37 25.25 -3.47
CA LEU A 178 -0.41 26.43 -3.13
C LEU A 178 -1.59 26.08 -2.22
N LEU A 179 -2.25 24.93 -2.42
CA LEU A 179 -3.31 24.45 -1.54
C LEU A 179 -2.78 24.25 -0.11
N LEU A 180 -1.62 23.63 0.06
CA LEU A 180 -0.98 23.46 1.36
C LEU A 180 -0.63 24.81 2.01
N GLN A 181 -0.11 25.76 1.23
CA GLN A 181 0.21 27.11 1.69
C GLN A 181 -1.04 27.86 2.17
N VAL A 182 -2.10 27.87 1.38
CA VAL A 182 -3.37 28.57 1.73
C VAL A 182 -4.03 27.95 2.95
N THR A 183 -3.91 26.62 3.11
CA THR A 183 -4.43 25.89 4.29
C THR A 183 -3.48 25.89 5.49
N GLU A 184 -2.31 26.56 5.39
CA GLU A 184 -1.26 26.62 6.45
C GLU A 184 -0.75 25.24 6.89
N CYS A 185 -0.76 24.27 5.99
CA CYS A 185 -0.31 22.91 6.29
C CYS A 185 1.10 22.70 5.75
N GLY A 186 2.03 22.27 6.61
CA GLY A 186 3.41 21.98 6.22
C GLY A 186 3.57 20.71 5.38
N SER A 187 2.54 19.85 5.36
CA SER A 187 2.57 18.58 4.64
C SER A 187 1.18 18.12 4.22
N VAL A 188 1.13 17.15 3.29
CA VAL A 188 -0.14 16.50 2.91
C VAL A 188 -0.76 15.75 4.10
N ALA A 189 0.06 15.13 4.94
CA ALA A 189 -0.44 14.48 6.14
C ALA A 189 -1.12 15.50 7.08
N GLY A 190 -0.48 16.64 7.36
CA GLY A 190 -1.07 17.74 8.12
C GLY A 190 -2.37 18.24 7.51
N PHE A 191 -2.42 18.42 6.17
CA PHE A 191 -3.63 18.79 5.46
C PHE A 191 -4.78 17.78 5.66
N LEU A 192 -4.49 16.50 5.63
CA LEU A 192 -5.49 15.44 5.80
C LEU A 192 -5.96 15.31 7.25
N HIS A 193 -5.09 15.54 8.22
CA HIS A 193 -5.44 15.49 9.65
C HIS A 193 -6.26 16.69 10.11
N GLY A 194 -5.99 17.88 9.57
CA GLY A 194 -6.49 19.14 10.10
C GLY A 194 -5.68 19.54 11.34
N GLU A 195 -4.92 20.61 11.25
CA GLU A 195 -4.06 21.06 12.37
C GLU A 195 -4.82 21.85 13.43
N ASN A 196 -6.06 22.29 13.16
CA ASN A 196 -6.89 23.04 14.08
C ASN A 196 -7.97 22.14 14.72
N GLU A 197 -8.09 22.19 16.03
CA GLU A 197 -9.03 21.41 16.85
C GLU A 197 -10.50 21.52 16.44
N ASP A 198 -10.89 22.59 15.75
CA ASP A 198 -12.27 22.82 15.28
C ASP A 198 -12.62 22.11 13.97
N GLU A 199 -11.67 21.51 13.24
CA GLU A 199 -11.91 20.84 11.98
C GLU A 199 -11.74 19.33 12.10
N LYS A 200 -12.85 18.60 12.01
CA LYS A 200 -12.82 17.17 11.70
C LYS A 200 -12.02 16.99 10.41
N GLY A 201 -10.85 16.38 10.49
CA GLY A 201 -9.82 16.34 9.45
C GLY A 201 -10.35 16.17 8.01
N ARG A 202 -9.71 16.81 7.07
CA ARG A 202 -10.09 16.82 5.63
C ARG A 202 -10.09 15.44 4.99
N PHE A 203 -9.40 14.47 5.60
CA PHE A 203 -9.43 13.06 5.16
C PHE A 203 -10.86 12.51 5.04
N THR A 204 -11.71 12.79 6.03
CA THR A 204 -13.12 12.38 6.00
C THR A 204 -13.87 12.98 4.82
N ALA A 205 -13.64 14.26 4.53
CA ALA A 205 -14.26 14.95 3.39
C ALA A 205 -13.76 14.38 2.04
N VAL A 206 -12.46 14.17 1.91
CA VAL A 206 -11.87 13.57 0.69
C VAL A 206 -12.41 12.16 0.46
N MET A 207 -12.42 11.30 1.48
CA MET A 207 -13.00 9.95 1.36
C MET A 207 -14.50 9.98 1.06
N GLY A 208 -15.22 10.96 1.58
CA GLY A 208 -16.64 11.19 1.25
C GLY A 208 -16.86 11.53 -0.23
N LEU A 209 -15.96 12.32 -0.82
CA LEU A 209 -16.00 12.64 -2.25
C LEU A 209 -15.65 11.45 -3.15
N LEU A 210 -14.74 10.56 -2.71
CA LEU A 210 -14.34 9.35 -3.45
C LEU A 210 -15.34 8.20 -3.32
N LYS A 211 -16.12 8.17 -2.22
CA LYS A 211 -17.02 7.06 -1.90
C LYS A 211 -18.00 6.67 -3.02
N PRO A 212 -18.64 7.60 -3.77
CA PRO A 212 -19.54 7.23 -4.86
C PRO A 212 -18.86 6.44 -5.98
N ASP A 213 -17.57 6.69 -6.21
CA ASP A 213 -16.79 6.02 -7.26
C ASP A 213 -16.02 4.79 -6.73
N LEU A 214 -16.03 4.53 -5.42
CA LEU A 214 -15.38 3.38 -4.75
C LEU A 214 -16.38 2.28 -4.36
N ASN A 215 -17.47 2.14 -5.07
CA ASN A 215 -18.41 1.04 -4.89
C ASN A 215 -18.14 -0.10 -5.90
N LYS A 216 -18.78 -1.25 -5.70
CA LYS A 216 -18.56 -2.46 -6.49
C LYS A 216 -18.77 -2.27 -8.00
N ASP A 217 -19.69 -1.39 -8.39
CA ASP A 217 -20.12 -1.22 -9.78
C ASP A 217 -19.30 -0.17 -10.54
N SER A 218 -18.77 0.85 -9.82
CA SER A 218 -18.15 2.03 -10.46
C SER A 218 -16.62 2.13 -10.33
N TRP A 219 -16.01 1.48 -9.33
CA TRP A 219 -14.57 1.70 -9.06
C TRP A 219 -13.65 1.30 -10.22
N LYS A 220 -14.07 0.34 -11.05
CA LYS A 220 -13.29 -0.12 -12.21
C LYS A 220 -13.33 0.88 -13.37
N SER A 221 -14.41 1.63 -13.47
CA SER A 221 -14.60 2.59 -14.55
C SER A 221 -13.72 3.84 -14.41
N ASN A 222 -13.27 4.16 -13.19
CA ASN A 222 -12.47 5.35 -12.94
C ASN A 222 -11.08 5.01 -12.36
N PRO A 223 -10.04 4.89 -13.21
CA PRO A 223 -8.70 4.54 -12.77
C PRO A 223 -8.06 5.57 -11.82
N ALA A 224 -8.46 6.85 -11.94
CA ALA A 224 -7.96 7.89 -11.06
C ALA A 224 -8.43 7.73 -9.61
N THR A 225 -9.66 7.29 -9.40
CA THR A 225 -10.23 7.14 -8.06
C THR A 225 -9.45 6.15 -7.20
N LYS A 226 -9.11 4.98 -7.75
CA LYS A 226 -8.28 4.00 -7.01
C LYS A 226 -6.88 4.52 -6.72
N HIS A 227 -6.29 5.29 -7.67
CA HIS A 227 -4.98 5.92 -7.48
C HIS A 227 -5.03 6.95 -6.36
N VAL A 228 -5.98 7.90 -6.40
CA VAL A 228 -6.14 8.92 -5.36
C VAL A 228 -6.44 8.29 -4.00
N PHE A 229 -7.29 7.27 -3.96
CA PHE A 229 -7.61 6.54 -2.73
C PHE A 229 -6.36 5.92 -2.10
N SER A 230 -5.62 5.10 -2.86
CA SER A 230 -4.44 4.40 -2.36
C SER A 230 -3.34 5.36 -1.93
N TRP A 231 -3.08 6.40 -2.72
CA TRP A 231 -2.09 7.42 -2.41
C TRP A 231 -2.45 8.22 -1.15
N THR A 232 -3.71 8.62 -1.02
CA THR A 232 -4.22 9.38 0.15
C THR A 232 -4.18 8.52 1.41
N LEU A 233 -4.55 7.25 1.32
CA LEU A 233 -4.50 6.32 2.44
C LEU A 233 -3.08 6.19 3.01
N GLN A 234 -2.06 6.10 2.16
CA GLN A 234 -0.66 5.99 2.57
C GLN A 234 -0.12 7.22 3.31
N LYS A 235 -0.78 8.39 3.19
CA LYS A 235 -0.38 9.62 3.91
C LYS A 235 -0.95 9.72 5.32
N VAL A 236 -1.88 8.83 5.68
CA VAL A 236 -2.49 8.80 7.02
C VAL A 236 -1.98 7.59 7.80
N THR A 237 -1.30 7.87 8.91
CA THR A 237 -0.64 6.87 9.76
C THR A 237 -1.22 6.90 11.18
N ARG A 238 -0.62 6.15 12.10
CA ARG A 238 -0.96 6.19 13.53
C ARG A 238 -0.80 7.62 14.08
N PRO A 239 -1.65 8.03 15.02
CA PRO A 239 -2.80 7.31 15.59
C PRO A 239 -4.10 7.49 14.77
N TRP A 240 -4.09 8.30 13.72
CA TRP A 240 -5.27 8.84 13.04
C TRP A 240 -6.03 7.81 12.18
N LEU A 241 -5.33 6.84 11.60
CA LEU A 241 -5.95 5.91 10.65
C LEU A 241 -7.06 5.05 11.28
N SER A 242 -6.95 4.75 12.57
CA SER A 242 -7.93 3.97 13.33
C SER A 242 -9.34 4.57 13.25
N GLN A 243 -9.48 5.89 13.35
CA GLN A 243 -10.76 6.59 13.29
C GLN A 243 -11.46 6.49 11.92
N HIS A 244 -10.69 6.15 10.89
CA HIS A 244 -11.16 6.08 9.51
C HIS A 244 -11.30 4.65 8.97
N LEU A 245 -11.08 3.63 9.82
CA LEU A 245 -11.02 2.22 9.42
C LEU A 245 -12.27 1.78 8.63
N GLU A 246 -13.45 2.21 9.04
CA GLU A 246 -14.72 1.88 8.35
C GLU A 246 -14.84 2.48 6.95
N ARG A 247 -14.05 3.51 6.64
CA ARG A 247 -14.04 4.18 5.33
C ARG A 247 -12.98 3.62 4.40
N VAL A 248 -11.90 3.06 4.94
CA VAL A 248 -10.74 2.63 4.15
C VAL A 248 -10.65 1.11 3.97
N LEU A 249 -11.12 0.33 4.95
CA LEU A 249 -11.05 -1.13 4.89
C LEU A 249 -11.91 -1.74 3.78
N PRO A 250 -13.22 -1.37 3.62
CA PRO A 250 -14.03 -1.94 2.56
C PRO A 250 -13.52 -1.67 1.15
N PRO A 251 -13.12 -0.43 0.75
CA PRO A 251 -12.53 -0.21 -0.55
C PRO A 251 -11.21 -0.95 -0.77
N SER A 252 -10.36 -1.08 0.25
CA SER A 252 -9.11 -1.83 0.16
C SER A 252 -9.36 -3.32 -0.11
N LEU A 253 -10.33 -3.92 0.57
CA LEU A 253 -10.77 -5.30 0.32
C LEU A 253 -11.35 -5.45 -1.09
N LEU A 254 -12.20 -4.49 -1.52
CA LEU A 254 -12.80 -4.51 -2.85
C LEU A 254 -11.75 -4.47 -3.97
N ILE A 255 -10.73 -3.63 -3.83
CA ILE A 255 -9.64 -3.51 -4.81
C ILE A 255 -8.79 -4.79 -4.78
N SER A 256 -8.54 -5.37 -3.61
CA SER A 256 -7.76 -6.61 -3.49
C SER A 256 -8.46 -7.83 -4.08
N ASP A 257 -9.79 -7.83 -4.16
CA ASP A 257 -10.59 -8.95 -4.72
C ASP A 257 -10.83 -8.84 -6.24
N ASP A 258 -10.10 -7.98 -6.93
CA ASP A 258 -10.23 -7.87 -8.39
C ASP A 258 -9.64 -9.08 -9.13
N TYR A 259 -10.03 -9.25 -10.41
CA TYR A 259 -9.43 -10.25 -11.29
C TYR A 259 -8.05 -9.83 -11.81
N GLN A 260 -7.79 -8.53 -11.97
CA GLN A 260 -6.50 -7.99 -12.42
C GLN A 260 -5.45 -8.03 -11.30
N THR A 261 -4.30 -8.63 -11.59
CA THR A 261 -3.20 -8.79 -10.62
C THR A 261 -2.69 -7.47 -10.06
N GLU A 262 -2.58 -6.44 -10.89
CA GLU A 262 -2.13 -5.11 -10.50
C GLU A 262 -3.04 -4.47 -9.44
N ASN A 263 -4.35 -4.62 -9.62
CA ASN A 263 -5.33 -4.15 -8.64
C ASN A 263 -5.26 -4.96 -7.34
N LYS A 264 -5.10 -6.29 -7.44
CA LYS A 264 -4.88 -7.14 -6.24
C LYS A 264 -3.68 -6.66 -5.44
N ILE A 265 -2.55 -6.42 -6.10
CA ILE A 265 -1.33 -5.94 -5.45
C ILE A 265 -1.58 -4.58 -4.79
N LEU A 266 -2.24 -3.65 -5.50
CA LEU A 266 -2.59 -2.35 -4.95
C LEU A 266 -3.48 -2.47 -3.70
N GLY A 267 -4.51 -3.31 -3.77
CA GLY A 267 -5.41 -3.59 -2.65
C GLY A 267 -4.67 -4.21 -1.46
N VAL A 268 -3.79 -5.19 -1.71
CA VAL A 268 -2.96 -5.81 -0.66
C VAL A 268 -2.02 -4.79 -0.02
N HIS A 269 -1.43 -3.86 -0.78
CA HIS A 269 -0.62 -2.78 -0.22
C HIS A 269 -1.45 -1.84 0.66
N CYS A 270 -2.69 -1.54 0.27
CA CYS A 270 -3.62 -0.77 1.11
C CYS A 270 -3.94 -1.51 2.42
N LEU A 271 -4.23 -2.82 2.34
CA LEU A 271 -4.48 -3.66 3.51
C LEU A 271 -3.25 -3.75 4.42
N HIS A 272 -2.07 -3.89 3.85
CA HIS A 272 -0.81 -3.92 4.61
C HIS A 272 -0.56 -2.60 5.34
N HIS A 273 -0.80 -1.46 4.69
CA HIS A 273 -0.72 -0.15 5.34
C HIS A 273 -1.68 -0.04 6.53
N ILE A 274 -2.91 -0.56 6.39
CA ILE A 274 -3.89 -0.62 7.48
C ILE A 274 -3.38 -1.49 8.63
N VAL A 275 -2.87 -2.69 8.35
CA VAL A 275 -2.31 -3.60 9.37
C VAL A 275 -1.19 -2.95 10.16
N LEU A 276 -0.29 -2.21 9.49
CA LEU A 276 0.84 -1.53 10.12
C LEU A 276 0.42 -0.30 10.96
N ASN A 277 -0.66 0.39 10.57
CA ASN A 277 -1.00 1.71 11.11
C ASN A 277 -2.28 1.75 11.96
N VAL A 278 -2.97 0.62 12.14
CA VAL A 278 -4.13 0.52 13.03
C VAL A 278 -3.76 -0.29 14.28
N PRO A 279 -4.19 0.11 15.48
CA PRO A 279 -3.99 -0.67 16.71
C PRO A 279 -4.59 -2.07 16.61
N ALA A 280 -3.92 -3.07 17.17
CA ALA A 280 -4.39 -4.45 17.16
C ALA A 280 -5.79 -4.60 17.76
N ALA A 281 -6.12 -3.84 18.80
CA ALA A 281 -7.44 -3.86 19.43
C ALA A 281 -8.57 -3.53 18.44
N ASP A 282 -8.38 -2.50 17.59
CA ASP A 282 -9.38 -2.05 16.62
C ASP A 282 -9.54 -3.06 15.46
N LEU A 283 -8.45 -3.74 15.08
CA LEU A 283 -8.48 -4.82 14.09
C LEU A 283 -9.14 -6.08 14.62
N LEU A 284 -9.03 -6.36 15.92
CA LEU A 284 -9.70 -7.51 16.55
C LEU A 284 -11.22 -7.28 16.73
N GLN A 285 -11.65 -6.02 16.85
CA GLN A 285 -13.07 -5.72 16.91
C GLN A 285 -13.78 -6.18 15.64
N TYR A 286 -14.98 -6.70 15.79
CA TYR A 286 -15.84 -7.19 14.72
C TYR A 286 -15.15 -8.19 13.78
N ASN A 287 -14.17 -8.95 14.29
CA ASN A 287 -13.42 -9.97 13.54
C ASN A 287 -12.69 -9.42 12.28
N ARG A 288 -12.38 -8.13 12.23
CA ARG A 288 -11.72 -7.51 11.06
C ARG A 288 -10.38 -8.18 10.73
N ALA A 289 -9.57 -8.52 11.75
CA ALA A 289 -8.31 -9.24 11.54
C ALA A 289 -8.52 -10.61 10.89
N GLN A 290 -9.58 -11.33 11.24
CA GLN A 290 -9.93 -12.60 10.62
C GLN A 290 -10.39 -12.44 9.18
N VAL A 291 -11.18 -11.40 8.88
CA VAL A 291 -11.58 -11.06 7.51
C VAL A 291 -10.34 -10.76 6.64
N LEU A 292 -9.40 -9.96 7.17
CA LEU A 292 -8.12 -9.67 6.51
C LEU A 292 -7.33 -10.94 6.24
N TYR A 293 -7.23 -11.84 7.22
CA TYR A 293 -6.53 -13.11 7.07
C TYR A 293 -7.12 -13.94 5.93
N HIS A 294 -8.42 -14.14 5.90
CA HIS A 294 -9.06 -14.94 4.85
C HIS A 294 -8.93 -14.31 3.46
N ALA A 295 -9.07 -12.99 3.36
CA ALA A 295 -8.86 -12.29 2.10
C ALA A 295 -7.42 -12.49 1.57
N LEU A 296 -6.41 -12.33 2.42
CA LEU A 296 -5.01 -12.52 2.07
C LEU A 296 -4.67 -13.99 1.79
N PHE A 297 -5.18 -14.92 2.60
CA PHE A 297 -4.95 -16.36 2.44
C PHE A 297 -5.42 -16.88 1.08
N ASN A 298 -6.57 -16.40 0.59
CA ASN A 298 -7.09 -16.77 -0.71
C ASN A 298 -6.16 -16.37 -1.87
N HIS A 299 -5.39 -15.30 -1.72
CA HIS A 299 -4.42 -14.87 -2.74
C HIS A 299 -3.18 -15.77 -2.81
N LEU A 300 -2.92 -16.63 -1.83
CA LEU A 300 -1.79 -17.56 -1.87
C LEU A 300 -1.94 -18.66 -2.94
N TYR A 301 -3.13 -18.86 -3.48
CA TYR A 301 -3.38 -19.83 -4.56
C TYR A 301 -3.06 -19.28 -5.97
N THR A 302 -2.61 -18.04 -6.08
CA THR A 302 -2.14 -17.48 -7.34
C THR A 302 -0.71 -17.93 -7.69
N ARG A 303 -0.33 -17.70 -8.94
CA ARG A 303 1.03 -17.95 -9.44
C ARG A 303 1.81 -16.67 -9.75
N GLU A 304 1.33 -15.55 -9.26
CA GLU A 304 1.90 -14.22 -9.47
C GLU A 304 2.87 -13.88 -8.33
N HIS A 305 4.16 -13.92 -8.61
CA HIS A 305 5.21 -13.78 -7.59
C HIS A 305 5.16 -12.44 -6.85
N HIS A 306 4.84 -11.34 -7.52
CA HIS A 306 4.71 -10.02 -6.86
C HIS A 306 3.53 -9.99 -5.89
N LEU A 307 2.40 -10.59 -6.27
CA LEU A 307 1.24 -10.68 -5.38
C LEU A 307 1.55 -11.56 -4.17
N ILE A 308 2.16 -12.73 -4.37
CA ILE A 308 2.59 -13.62 -3.27
C ILE A 308 3.53 -12.88 -2.32
N GLN A 309 4.53 -12.14 -2.84
CA GLN A 309 5.44 -11.36 -2.01
C GLN A 309 4.69 -10.34 -1.13
N ALA A 310 3.79 -9.57 -1.71
CA ALA A 310 3.01 -8.57 -0.98
C ALA A 310 2.10 -9.22 0.09
N VAL A 311 1.46 -10.33 -0.26
CA VAL A 311 0.57 -11.08 0.66
C VAL A 311 1.35 -11.68 1.82
N LEU A 312 2.49 -12.30 1.58
CA LEU A 312 3.30 -12.93 2.64
C LEU A 312 3.83 -11.89 3.63
N LEU A 313 4.26 -10.72 3.15
CA LEU A 313 4.69 -9.63 4.03
C LEU A 313 3.53 -9.14 4.91
N CYS A 314 2.36 -8.92 4.30
CA CYS A 314 1.18 -8.49 5.05
C CYS A 314 0.71 -9.52 6.10
N LEU A 315 0.75 -10.82 5.77
CA LEU A 315 0.41 -11.90 6.69
C LEU A 315 1.39 -12.00 7.87
N LEU A 316 2.69 -11.84 7.63
CA LEU A 316 3.72 -11.84 8.68
C LEU A 316 3.48 -10.75 9.72
N ASP A 317 3.01 -9.57 9.29
CA ASP A 317 2.67 -8.47 10.20
C ASP A 317 1.25 -8.63 10.83
N LEU A 318 0.37 -9.39 10.21
CA LEU A 318 -0.97 -9.67 10.73
C LEU A 318 -0.97 -10.77 11.81
N PHE A 319 -0.10 -11.78 11.71
CA PHE A 319 -0.05 -12.90 12.67
C PHE A 319 0.06 -12.46 14.13
N PRO A 320 0.94 -11.49 14.52
CA PRO A 320 0.99 -11.00 15.89
C PRO A 320 -0.33 -10.48 16.43
N ILE A 321 -1.16 -9.92 15.54
CA ILE A 321 -2.47 -9.38 15.90
C ILE A 321 -3.46 -10.53 16.15
N LEU A 322 -3.48 -11.51 15.26
CA LEU A 322 -4.34 -12.69 15.37
C LEU A 322 -4.00 -13.53 16.60
N GLU A 323 -2.71 -13.68 16.93
CA GLU A 323 -2.26 -14.45 18.09
C GLU A 323 -2.63 -13.81 19.42
N LYS A 324 -2.75 -12.49 19.50
CA LYS A 324 -3.25 -11.79 20.70
C LYS A 324 -4.70 -12.16 21.04
N ALA A 325 -5.48 -12.60 20.05
CA ALA A 325 -6.84 -13.09 20.26
C ALA A 325 -6.90 -14.51 20.85
N LEU A 326 -5.80 -15.26 20.75
CA LEU A 326 -5.73 -16.64 21.25
C LEU A 326 -5.43 -16.65 22.75
N HIS A 327 -6.43 -16.82 23.59
CA HIS A 327 -6.28 -17.03 25.03
C HIS A 327 -5.85 -18.48 25.27
N TRP A 328 -4.52 -18.72 25.34
CA TRP A 328 -4.00 -20.02 25.69
C TRP A 328 -4.09 -20.26 27.20
N LYS A 329 -4.83 -21.30 27.59
CA LYS A 329 -4.87 -21.81 28.96
C LYS A 329 -3.82 -22.92 29.08
N GLY A 330 -2.81 -22.72 29.94
CA GLY A 330 -1.49 -23.33 30.01
C GLY A 330 -1.33 -24.86 30.00
N ASP A 331 -2.39 -25.68 30.12
CA ASP A 331 -2.28 -27.15 30.25
C ASP A 331 -2.56 -27.94 28.99
N ALA A 332 -3.00 -27.30 27.91
CA ALA A 332 -3.27 -27.97 26.64
C ALA A 332 -2.12 -27.80 25.65
N ALA A 333 -1.92 -28.78 24.76
CA ALA A 333 -0.99 -28.62 23.63
C ALA A 333 -1.33 -27.35 22.86
N ARG A 334 -0.29 -26.52 22.56
CA ARG A 334 -0.51 -25.29 21.79
C ARG A 334 -1.22 -25.62 20.47
N PRO A 335 -2.37 -24.97 20.19
CA PRO A 335 -3.10 -25.20 18.94
C PRO A 335 -2.25 -24.80 17.73
N THR A 336 -2.61 -25.30 16.56
CA THR A 336 -2.07 -24.79 15.29
C THR A 336 -2.46 -23.34 15.12
N THR A 337 -1.50 -22.51 14.73
CA THR A 337 -1.70 -21.09 14.50
C THR A 337 -1.98 -20.82 13.01
N HIS A 338 -2.48 -19.63 12.69
CA HIS A 338 -2.58 -19.18 11.29
C HIS A 338 -1.23 -19.19 10.58
N CYS A 339 -0.14 -18.93 11.31
CA CYS A 339 1.21 -19.02 10.77
C CYS A 339 1.59 -20.47 10.39
N ASP A 340 1.20 -21.48 11.21
CA ASP A 340 1.37 -22.90 10.88
C ASP A 340 0.63 -23.26 9.59
N GLU A 341 -0.61 -22.80 9.44
CA GLU A 341 -1.46 -23.08 8.28
C GLU A 341 -0.87 -22.49 7.00
N VAL A 342 -0.46 -21.22 7.04
CA VAL A 342 0.18 -20.56 5.89
C VAL A 342 1.50 -21.21 5.54
N LEU A 343 2.36 -21.52 6.51
CA LEU A 343 3.62 -22.22 6.25
C LEU A 343 3.39 -23.59 5.60
N GLN A 344 2.39 -24.33 6.06
CA GLN A 344 2.06 -25.64 5.46
C GLN A 344 1.64 -25.50 4.00
N LEU A 345 0.86 -24.46 3.66
CA LEU A 345 0.46 -24.17 2.28
C LEU A 345 1.66 -23.75 1.43
N ILE A 346 2.53 -22.86 1.95
CA ILE A 346 3.74 -22.43 1.26
C ILE A 346 4.65 -23.63 0.95
N LEU A 347 4.90 -24.52 1.92
CA LEU A 347 5.70 -25.71 1.70
C LEU A 347 5.09 -26.63 0.63
N THR A 348 3.75 -26.73 0.57
CA THR A 348 3.05 -27.47 -0.47
C THR A 348 3.29 -26.88 -1.86
N HIS A 349 3.36 -25.55 -1.97
CA HIS A 349 3.66 -24.88 -3.23
C HIS A 349 5.17 -24.95 -3.58
N MET A 350 6.06 -24.89 -2.58
CA MET A 350 7.50 -24.95 -2.79
C MET A 350 7.99 -26.31 -3.32
N GLU A 351 7.39 -27.42 -2.87
CA GLU A 351 7.82 -28.77 -3.27
C GLU A 351 7.82 -28.97 -4.79
N PRO A 352 6.76 -28.65 -5.56
CA PRO A 352 6.73 -28.84 -7.01
C PRO A 352 7.13 -27.61 -7.82
N GLU A 353 7.51 -26.49 -7.19
CA GLU A 353 7.72 -25.24 -7.94
C GLU A 353 9.04 -25.24 -8.71
N HIS A 354 8.96 -24.95 -10.01
CA HIS A 354 10.12 -24.88 -10.91
C HIS A 354 10.37 -23.45 -11.44
N ARG A 355 9.42 -22.52 -11.32
CA ARG A 355 9.56 -21.15 -11.80
C ARG A 355 10.48 -20.37 -10.89
N LEU A 356 11.56 -19.83 -11.46
CA LEU A 356 12.64 -19.14 -10.77
C LEU A 356 12.11 -18.03 -9.83
N LEU A 357 11.28 -17.13 -10.35
CA LEU A 357 10.77 -15.99 -9.58
C LEU A 357 9.90 -16.40 -8.39
N LEU A 358 9.09 -17.45 -8.53
CA LEU A 358 8.29 -17.97 -7.42
C LEU A 358 9.17 -18.69 -6.39
N ARG A 359 10.16 -19.49 -6.84
CA ARG A 359 11.13 -20.10 -5.94
C ARG A 359 11.84 -19.04 -5.09
N ARG A 360 12.34 -17.99 -5.71
CA ARG A 360 12.99 -16.86 -5.02
C ARG A 360 12.03 -16.18 -4.04
N THR A 361 10.79 -15.94 -4.43
CA THR A 361 9.79 -15.32 -3.57
C THR A 361 9.50 -16.15 -2.33
N TYR A 362 9.29 -17.44 -2.46
CA TYR A 362 9.06 -18.31 -1.30
C TYR A 362 10.31 -18.40 -0.42
N ALA A 363 11.49 -18.63 -1.01
CA ALA A 363 12.75 -18.72 -0.27
C ALA A 363 13.06 -17.44 0.51
N ARG A 364 12.81 -16.27 -0.07
CA ARG A 364 12.99 -14.94 0.57
C ARG A 364 12.20 -14.80 1.85
N ASN A 365 10.98 -15.32 1.90
CA ASN A 365 10.07 -15.17 3.04
C ASN A 365 10.22 -16.30 4.07
N LEU A 366 10.76 -17.47 3.70
CA LEU A 366 10.84 -18.62 4.59
C LEU A 366 11.60 -18.36 5.91
N PRO A 367 12.72 -17.62 5.95
CA PRO A 367 13.41 -17.28 7.19
C PRO A 367 12.50 -16.55 8.21
N ALA A 368 11.66 -15.65 7.74
CA ALA A 368 10.74 -14.91 8.58
C ALA A 368 9.66 -15.81 9.21
N PHE A 369 9.14 -16.79 8.47
CA PHE A 369 8.22 -17.80 9.01
C PHE A 369 8.88 -18.69 10.06
N VAL A 370 10.10 -19.17 9.79
CA VAL A 370 10.88 -19.98 10.76
C VAL A 370 11.14 -19.17 12.02
N LYS A 371 11.57 -17.92 11.89
CA LYS A 371 11.79 -17.02 13.02
C LYS A 371 10.50 -16.76 13.82
N ARG A 372 9.38 -16.59 13.14
CA ARG A 372 8.08 -16.35 13.75
C ARG A 372 7.58 -17.53 14.57
N LEU A 373 7.68 -18.73 14.03
CA LEU A 373 7.26 -19.96 14.71
C LEU A 373 8.25 -20.38 15.81
N GLY A 374 9.53 -20.04 15.66
CA GLY A 374 10.56 -20.43 16.62
C GLY A 374 10.59 -21.95 16.83
N ILE A 375 10.53 -22.41 18.07
CA ILE A 375 10.53 -23.84 18.41
C ILE A 375 9.35 -24.62 17.81
N LEU A 376 8.21 -23.96 17.56
CA LEU A 376 7.05 -24.61 16.95
C LEU A 376 7.32 -25.07 15.51
N THR A 377 8.36 -24.58 14.87
CA THR A 377 8.82 -25.02 13.56
C THR A 377 9.11 -26.54 13.51
N VAL A 378 9.37 -27.15 14.67
CA VAL A 378 9.54 -28.61 14.80
C VAL A 378 8.37 -29.42 14.21
N ARG A 379 7.16 -28.85 14.22
CA ARG A 379 5.94 -29.48 13.64
C ARG A 379 6.08 -29.71 12.14
N HIS A 380 6.85 -28.88 11.47
CA HIS A 380 7.03 -28.87 10.02
C HIS A 380 8.41 -29.41 9.59
N LEU A 381 9.25 -29.86 10.53
CA LEU A 381 10.65 -30.19 10.31
C LEU A 381 10.86 -31.15 9.12
N LYS A 382 10.09 -32.25 9.06
CA LYS A 382 10.22 -33.24 7.99
C LYS A 382 9.96 -32.67 6.59
N ARG A 383 9.02 -31.72 6.46
CA ARG A 383 8.70 -31.08 5.19
C ARG A 383 9.71 -29.98 4.85
N LEU A 384 10.10 -29.21 5.87
CA LEU A 384 11.14 -28.18 5.73
C LEU A 384 12.46 -28.78 5.24
N ASP A 385 12.92 -29.89 5.84
CA ASP A 385 14.13 -30.57 5.39
C ASP A 385 14.05 -30.91 3.90
N ARG A 386 12.92 -31.50 3.45
CA ARG A 386 12.73 -31.90 2.06
C ARG A 386 12.78 -30.69 1.12
N VAL A 387 12.09 -29.58 1.47
CA VAL A 387 12.09 -28.36 0.69
C VAL A 387 13.48 -27.72 0.66
N ILE A 388 14.12 -27.58 1.82
CA ILE A 388 15.48 -27.01 1.93
C ILE A 388 16.45 -27.79 1.04
N ILE A 389 16.50 -29.10 1.15
CA ILE A 389 17.40 -29.92 0.33
C ILE A 389 17.10 -29.76 -1.16
N GLY A 390 15.81 -29.84 -1.55
CA GLY A 390 15.39 -29.66 -2.94
C GLY A 390 15.74 -28.31 -3.52
N TYR A 391 15.77 -27.25 -2.69
CA TYR A 391 16.18 -25.91 -3.14
C TYR A 391 17.70 -25.76 -3.22
N LEU A 392 18.45 -26.36 -2.32
CA LEU A 392 19.93 -26.35 -2.36
C LEU A 392 20.49 -27.10 -3.55
N GLU A 393 19.80 -28.14 -4.03
CA GLU A 393 20.23 -28.96 -5.17
C GLU A 393 20.01 -28.31 -6.54
N VAL A 394 19.16 -27.27 -6.63
CA VAL A 394 18.79 -26.63 -7.90
C VAL A 394 19.50 -25.28 -8.04
N TYR A 395 20.24 -25.14 -9.15
CA TYR A 395 20.92 -23.91 -9.54
C TYR A 395 19.90 -22.74 -9.71
N ASP A 396 20.21 -21.60 -9.13
CA ASP A 396 19.37 -20.39 -9.10
C ASP A 396 20.11 -19.15 -9.63
N GLY A 397 21.15 -19.39 -10.45
CA GLY A 397 22.04 -18.33 -10.90
C GLY A 397 21.41 -17.29 -11.84
N PRO A 398 22.14 -16.20 -12.08
CA PRO A 398 23.48 -15.94 -11.52
C PRO A 398 23.46 -15.39 -10.08
N GLU A 399 22.31 -14.90 -9.55
CA GLU A 399 22.21 -14.22 -8.25
C GLU A 399 22.16 -15.19 -7.06
N GLU A 400 21.76 -16.43 -7.27
CA GLU A 400 21.64 -17.50 -6.27
C GLU A 400 20.79 -17.12 -5.04
N GLU A 401 19.81 -16.25 -5.23
CA GLU A 401 19.01 -15.67 -4.15
C GLU A 401 18.25 -16.74 -3.36
N ALA A 402 17.64 -17.70 -4.05
CA ALA A 402 16.89 -18.76 -3.39
C ALA A 402 17.79 -19.62 -2.51
N ARG A 403 18.98 -20.05 -3.01
CA ARG A 403 19.93 -20.85 -2.23
C ARG A 403 20.43 -20.10 -1.00
N LEU A 404 20.82 -18.82 -1.15
CA LEU A 404 21.26 -17.98 -0.03
C LEU A 404 20.16 -17.84 1.05
N LYS A 405 18.94 -17.58 0.65
CA LYS A 405 17.81 -17.45 1.60
C LYS A 405 17.42 -18.77 2.25
N ILE A 406 17.57 -19.87 1.56
CA ILE A 406 17.37 -21.21 2.12
C ILE A 406 18.46 -21.58 3.14
N LEU A 407 19.72 -21.18 2.91
CA LEU A 407 20.79 -21.36 3.91
C LEU A 407 20.51 -20.52 5.17
N GLU A 408 20.03 -19.29 5.01
CA GLU A 408 19.56 -18.46 6.13
C GLU A 408 18.42 -19.15 6.90
N ALA A 409 17.40 -19.67 6.20
CA ALA A 409 16.32 -20.42 6.80
C ALA A 409 16.79 -21.67 7.54
N LEU A 410 17.77 -22.40 6.96
CA LEU A 410 18.36 -23.57 7.59
C LEU A 410 19.12 -23.24 8.87
N LYS A 411 19.89 -22.14 8.89
CA LYS A 411 20.54 -21.67 10.13
C LYS A 411 19.52 -21.40 11.23
N LEU A 412 18.47 -20.64 10.93
CA LEU A 412 17.39 -20.37 11.89
C LEU A 412 16.69 -21.65 12.34
N LEU A 413 16.39 -22.56 11.41
CA LEU A 413 15.78 -23.86 11.73
C LEU A 413 16.62 -24.64 12.72
N MET A 414 17.92 -24.79 12.47
CA MET A 414 18.84 -25.46 13.40
C MET A 414 18.90 -24.78 14.77
N GLN A 415 18.90 -23.44 14.81
CA GLN A 415 18.91 -22.67 16.05
C GLN A 415 17.66 -22.91 16.91
N TYR A 416 16.49 -22.94 16.31
CA TYR A 416 15.23 -23.12 17.05
C TYR A 416 14.89 -24.59 17.34
N THR A 417 15.41 -25.53 16.54
CA THR A 417 15.07 -26.96 16.66
C THR A 417 16.29 -27.84 16.98
N TRP A 418 17.36 -27.23 17.55
CA TRP A 418 18.62 -27.87 17.81
C TRP A 418 18.54 -29.29 18.42
N PRO A 419 17.62 -29.63 19.36
CA PRO A 419 17.54 -30.98 19.93
C PRO A 419 17.12 -32.07 18.93
N ARG A 420 16.52 -31.66 17.80
CA ARG A 420 16.05 -32.58 16.75
C ARG A 420 17.00 -32.68 15.55
N VAL A 421 17.96 -31.74 15.46
CA VAL A 421 18.95 -31.69 14.37
C VAL A 421 19.82 -32.95 14.26
N PRO A 422 20.30 -33.57 15.37
CA PRO A 422 21.11 -34.79 15.26
C PRO A 422 20.44 -35.94 14.52
N CYS A 423 19.11 -36.06 14.61
CA CYS A 423 18.36 -37.08 13.85
C CYS A 423 18.40 -36.86 12.32
N ARG A 424 18.80 -35.66 11.88
CA ARG A 424 18.88 -35.27 10.46
C ARG A 424 20.30 -35.04 9.96
N LEU A 425 21.29 -35.27 10.83
CA LEU A 425 22.71 -34.98 10.59
C LEU A 425 23.18 -35.47 9.21
N VAL A 426 23.03 -36.75 8.93
CA VAL A 426 23.56 -37.36 7.70
C VAL A 426 22.97 -36.74 6.44
N VAL A 427 21.69 -36.46 6.46
CA VAL A 427 20.97 -35.91 5.31
C VAL A 427 21.38 -34.46 5.06
N LEU A 428 21.42 -33.62 6.12
CA LEU A 428 21.84 -32.23 6.02
C LEU A 428 23.31 -32.08 5.66
N LEU A 429 24.20 -32.90 6.29
CA LEU A 429 25.62 -32.91 5.98
C LEU A 429 25.87 -33.24 4.50
N LYS A 430 25.19 -34.27 3.99
CA LYS A 430 25.31 -34.66 2.57
C LYS A 430 24.86 -33.54 1.64
N ALA A 431 23.75 -32.88 1.93
CA ALA A 431 23.21 -31.77 1.10
C ALA A 431 24.15 -30.55 1.10
N LEU A 432 24.71 -30.20 2.27
CA LEU A 432 25.64 -29.06 2.39
C LEU A 432 26.95 -29.32 1.71
N LEU A 433 27.55 -30.54 1.88
CA LEU A 433 28.78 -30.91 1.20
C LEU A 433 28.59 -30.97 -0.32
N LYS A 434 27.47 -31.51 -0.80
CA LYS A 434 27.12 -31.48 -2.21
C LYS A 434 27.08 -30.07 -2.76
N LEU A 435 26.37 -29.16 -2.06
CA LEU A 435 26.30 -27.74 -2.44
C LEU A 435 27.71 -27.13 -2.54
N ILE A 436 28.56 -27.32 -1.52
CA ILE A 436 29.93 -26.79 -1.50
C ILE A 436 30.74 -27.32 -2.69
N CYS A 437 30.66 -28.61 -2.99
CA CYS A 437 31.33 -29.19 -4.16
C CYS A 437 30.79 -28.65 -5.48
N ASP A 438 29.47 -28.53 -5.62
CA ASP A 438 28.83 -28.04 -6.84
C ASP A 438 29.22 -26.56 -7.09
N VAL A 439 29.20 -25.70 -6.05
CA VAL A 439 29.59 -24.28 -6.16
C VAL A 439 31.08 -24.09 -6.41
N ALA A 440 31.96 -24.95 -5.78
CA ALA A 440 33.39 -24.85 -5.97
C ALA A 440 33.80 -25.19 -7.41
N ARG A 441 33.13 -26.20 -8.03
CA ARG A 441 33.37 -26.66 -9.40
C ARG A 441 32.57 -25.90 -10.47
N ASP A 442 31.71 -24.99 -10.03
CA ASP A 442 30.85 -24.29 -10.96
C ASP A 442 31.65 -23.38 -11.91
N SER A 443 31.53 -23.65 -13.21
CA SER A 443 32.15 -22.87 -14.30
C SER A 443 31.13 -21.88 -14.93
N SER A 444 29.96 -21.74 -14.36
CA SER A 444 28.91 -20.83 -14.86
C SER A 444 29.27 -19.35 -14.71
N LEU A 445 28.42 -18.48 -15.24
CA LEU A 445 28.53 -17.03 -15.15
C LEU A 445 28.21 -16.44 -13.76
N THR A 446 28.04 -17.29 -12.73
CA THR A 446 27.80 -16.82 -11.35
C THR A 446 29.01 -16.01 -10.87
N PRO A 447 28.82 -14.77 -10.37
CA PRO A 447 29.90 -13.95 -9.86
C PRO A 447 30.66 -14.62 -8.71
N GLU A 448 31.99 -14.45 -8.64
CA GLU A 448 32.82 -15.05 -7.57
C GLU A 448 32.41 -14.55 -6.17
N SER A 449 31.91 -13.33 -6.05
CA SER A 449 31.34 -12.81 -4.79
C SER A 449 30.14 -13.63 -4.31
N VAL A 450 29.26 -14.04 -5.22
CA VAL A 450 28.08 -14.86 -4.91
C VAL A 450 28.50 -16.28 -4.56
N LYS A 451 29.46 -16.86 -5.31
CA LYS A 451 30.03 -18.18 -4.98
C LYS A 451 30.70 -18.20 -3.61
N SER A 452 31.45 -17.13 -3.30
CA SER A 452 32.08 -16.99 -1.98
C SER A 452 31.04 -16.87 -0.87
N ALA A 453 29.97 -16.10 -1.06
CA ALA A 453 28.87 -15.99 -0.11
C ALA A 453 28.16 -17.34 0.11
N LEU A 454 27.90 -18.12 -0.94
CA LEU A 454 27.32 -19.46 -0.82
C LEU A 454 28.21 -20.40 -0.03
N LEU A 455 29.50 -20.40 -0.32
CA LEU A 455 30.49 -21.26 0.39
C LEU A 455 30.58 -20.85 1.87
N GLU A 456 30.57 -19.55 2.16
CA GLU A 456 30.59 -19.04 3.53
C GLU A 456 29.35 -19.44 4.31
N GLU A 457 28.14 -19.17 3.74
CA GLU A 457 26.86 -19.50 4.35
C GLU A 457 26.70 -21.04 4.57
N ALA A 458 27.11 -21.84 3.59
CA ALA A 458 27.08 -23.30 3.72
C ALA A 458 28.07 -23.80 4.79
N THR A 459 29.27 -23.21 4.88
CA THR A 459 30.25 -23.51 5.91
C THR A 459 29.75 -23.16 7.30
N ASP A 460 29.07 -21.99 7.46
CA ASP A 460 28.43 -21.59 8.72
C ASP A 460 27.32 -22.57 9.12
N CYS A 461 26.54 -23.07 8.14
CA CYS A 461 25.57 -24.14 8.39
C CYS A 461 26.24 -25.42 8.87
N LEU A 462 27.39 -25.83 8.32
CA LEU A 462 28.14 -27.00 8.78
C LEU A 462 28.67 -26.82 10.21
N ILE A 463 29.19 -25.65 10.54
CA ILE A 463 29.65 -25.32 11.89
C ILE A 463 28.50 -25.40 12.89
N LEU A 464 27.35 -24.87 12.53
CA LEU A 464 26.16 -24.92 13.39
C LEU A 464 25.62 -26.33 13.53
N LEU A 465 25.65 -27.15 12.45
CA LEU A 465 25.28 -28.54 12.45
C LEU A 465 26.20 -29.35 13.37
N ASP A 466 27.53 -29.08 13.35
CA ASP A 466 28.50 -29.68 14.25
C ASP A 466 28.21 -29.39 15.72
N ARG A 467 27.92 -28.14 16.05
CA ARG A 467 27.52 -27.73 17.40
C ARG A 467 26.22 -28.40 17.88
N CYS A 468 25.23 -28.54 17.02
CA CYS A 468 23.97 -29.21 17.33
C CYS A 468 24.13 -30.73 17.50
N SER A 469 25.21 -31.34 16.93
CA SER A 469 25.48 -32.76 16.93
C SER A 469 26.70 -33.17 17.75
N GLU A 470 27.11 -32.32 18.72
CA GLU A 470 28.17 -32.59 19.67
C GLU A 470 29.51 -33.03 18.99
N GLY A 471 29.90 -32.31 17.94
CA GLY A 471 31.18 -32.56 17.23
C GLY A 471 31.18 -33.72 16.23
N GLN A 472 30.00 -34.33 15.97
CA GLN A 472 29.95 -35.50 15.05
C GLN A 472 30.31 -35.11 13.61
N VAL A 473 30.04 -33.90 13.15
CA VAL A 473 30.40 -33.43 11.81
C VAL A 473 31.92 -33.44 11.65
N LYS A 474 32.67 -32.92 12.62
CA LYS A 474 34.13 -32.92 12.61
C LYS A 474 34.68 -34.34 12.54
N GLY A 475 34.11 -35.25 13.33
CA GLY A 475 34.50 -36.69 13.31
C GLY A 475 34.26 -37.36 11.95
N LEU A 476 33.19 -36.98 11.24
CA LEU A 476 32.91 -37.48 9.89
C LEU A 476 33.83 -36.82 8.85
N LEU A 477 34.09 -35.53 8.94
CA LEU A 477 34.98 -34.79 8.02
C LEU A 477 36.45 -35.22 8.17
N ALA A 478 36.89 -35.63 9.35
CA ALA A 478 38.26 -36.15 9.57
C ALA A 478 38.56 -37.46 8.81
N LYS A 479 37.51 -38.19 8.41
CA LYS A 479 37.64 -39.42 7.61
C LYS A 479 37.79 -39.15 6.11
N ILE A 480 37.61 -37.90 5.66
CA ILE A 480 37.79 -37.51 4.26
C ILE A 480 39.29 -37.40 3.99
N PRO A 481 39.84 -38.06 2.93
CA PRO A 481 41.24 -37.93 2.58
C PRO A 481 41.62 -36.46 2.37
N GLN A 482 42.79 -36.06 2.88
CA GLN A 482 43.30 -34.66 2.72
C GLN A 482 43.70 -34.32 1.26
N SER A 483 43.66 -35.29 0.36
CA SER A 483 43.91 -35.15 -1.08
C SER A 483 42.73 -34.55 -1.87
N CYS A 484 41.89 -33.77 -1.23
CA CYS A 484 40.85 -33.06 -1.96
C CYS A 484 41.50 -32.03 -2.90
N GLU A 485 41.48 -32.31 -4.21
CA GLU A 485 42.13 -31.50 -5.26
C GLU A 485 41.59 -30.05 -5.34
N ASP A 486 40.42 -29.82 -4.79
CA ASP A 486 39.77 -28.53 -4.83
C ASP A 486 40.11 -27.69 -3.57
N SER A 487 40.90 -26.64 -3.77
CA SER A 487 41.34 -25.73 -2.70
C SER A 487 40.20 -25.02 -1.97
N LYS A 488 39.08 -24.70 -2.67
CA LYS A 488 37.91 -24.04 -2.10
C LYS A 488 37.18 -24.97 -1.13
N VAL A 489 36.94 -26.23 -1.54
CA VAL A 489 36.32 -27.26 -0.68
C VAL A 489 37.19 -27.51 0.55
N GLY A 490 38.52 -27.70 0.34
CA GLY A 490 39.48 -27.89 1.42
C GLY A 490 39.50 -26.75 2.44
N ASN A 491 39.33 -25.50 2.00
CA ASN A 491 39.24 -24.35 2.88
C ASN A 491 37.96 -24.36 3.75
N CYS A 492 36.81 -24.71 3.17
CA CYS A 492 35.55 -24.84 3.92
C CYS A 492 35.67 -25.93 4.99
N ILE A 493 36.22 -27.13 4.65
CA ILE A 493 36.37 -28.21 5.60
C ILE A 493 37.35 -27.82 6.74
N ARG A 494 38.51 -27.21 6.42
CA ARG A 494 39.48 -26.73 7.43
C ARG A 494 38.83 -25.71 8.37
N ARG A 495 38.02 -24.77 7.86
CA ARG A 495 37.33 -23.81 8.69
C ARG A 495 36.38 -24.48 9.69
N VAL A 496 35.63 -25.53 9.27
CA VAL A 496 34.78 -26.31 10.18
C VAL A 496 35.58 -26.99 11.26
N GLN A 497 36.75 -27.60 10.89
CA GLN A 497 37.63 -28.33 11.82
C GLN A 497 38.31 -27.39 12.83
N GLN A 498 38.67 -26.16 12.44
CA GLN A 498 39.41 -25.20 13.25
C GLN A 498 38.57 -24.45 14.28
N VAL A 499 37.24 -24.39 14.11
CA VAL A 499 36.38 -23.72 15.10
C VAL A 499 36.48 -24.50 16.42
N SER A 500 37.02 -23.86 17.46
CA SER A 500 37.09 -24.43 18.81
C SER A 500 35.70 -24.84 19.31
N GLU A 501 35.64 -25.88 20.14
CA GLU A 501 34.42 -26.29 20.85
C GLU A 501 33.97 -25.15 21.74
N GLY A 502 33.09 -24.27 21.22
CA GLY A 502 32.36 -23.29 22.04
C GLY A 502 31.34 -24.05 22.88
N ALA A 503 31.02 -23.51 24.08
CA ALA A 503 30.01 -24.06 24.98
C ALA A 503 28.74 -24.52 24.25
N PRO A 504 28.09 -25.62 24.72
CA PRO A 504 26.84 -26.09 24.12
C PRO A 504 25.84 -24.94 24.00
N TYR A 505 25.13 -24.93 22.89
CA TYR A 505 24.17 -23.88 22.54
C TYR A 505 23.06 -23.82 23.60
N ASN A 506 23.26 -23.02 24.63
CA ASN A 506 22.19 -22.64 25.55
C ASN A 506 21.42 -21.48 24.89
N ALA A 507 20.24 -21.78 24.35
CA ALA A 507 19.31 -20.79 23.86
C ALA A 507 18.98 -19.82 25.01
N THR A 508 19.45 -18.57 24.92
CA THR A 508 18.91 -17.44 25.69
C THR A 508 17.55 -17.03 25.16
#